data_94317c6df9366386a052c2e43f2a7dea
#
_entry.id   94317c6df9366386a052c2e43f2a7dea
#
_cell.length_a   1.000
_cell.length_b   1.000
_cell.length_c   1.000
_cell.angle_alpha   90.00
_cell.angle_beta   90.00
_cell.angle_gamma   90.00
#
_symmetry.space_group_name_H-M   'P 1'
#
loop_
_entity.id
_entity.type
_entity.pdbx_description
1 polymer ?
#
loop_
_entity_poly.entity_id
_entity_poly.type
_entity_poly.pdbx_seq_one_letter_code
_entity_poly.pdbx_strand_id
1 'polypeptide(L)'
;AVYLTPAAVESPETLRHVLIHETTHARHLDPLWSLLRCVCLAVYWFDPLVWIAAIFSRRDCELACDEGALRQLGESERIPYGQTLLRLIPVAGRSESPMLSATTMTAGKRELKDRVTRIAENRRTVGVALLAVVTAAALVCALTFTGAKPSVRSLTGEELSEYALTFNTADRWQDSAGNDCTLRPVQFLASVYDDPTKIDMYHLFYNGVSPEQPISAAERQELVDTCYDGYDPEVDLIKITAEQADTVLTRWTGLTLAETDALNMGSFSYLSDYDAYYHFHGDTNAPGSVCFYAGECSGDTVTLYYQPEQCGVYLVDTAGSGEEVWAKVTVEPQPDGNLRILSNQICGRPDDLLGVTRPLTGEELAFFNTEFFNHDTDVDGVVRANPHNQFLT
;
A
#
# COMPACT_ATOMS: atom_id res chain seq x y z
N ALA A 1 6.64 -49.44 13.26
CA ALA A 1 6.97 -50.86 13.09
C ALA A 1 7.58 -51.03 11.69
N VAL A 2 8.68 -51.75 11.60
CA VAL A 2 9.30 -52.15 10.33
C VAL A 2 8.82 -53.56 9.98
N TYR A 3 8.22 -53.74 8.85
CA TYR A 3 7.81 -55.06 8.36
C TYR A 3 8.85 -55.58 7.40
N LEU A 4 9.46 -56.71 7.74
CA LEU A 4 10.50 -57.34 6.93
C LEU A 4 9.92 -58.49 6.10
N THR A 5 10.26 -58.52 4.79
CA THR A 5 9.94 -59.64 3.94
C THR A 5 10.90 -60.80 4.22
N PRO A 6 10.51 -62.07 3.94
CA PRO A 6 11.42 -63.20 4.10
C PRO A 6 12.75 -63.01 3.36
N ALA A 7 12.69 -62.47 2.14
CA ALA A 7 13.90 -62.17 1.31
C ALA A 7 14.84 -61.12 1.98
N ALA A 8 14.31 -60.22 2.80
CA ALA A 8 15.15 -59.23 3.51
C ALA A 8 15.93 -59.85 4.68
N VAL A 9 15.56 -61.04 5.15
CA VAL A 9 16.15 -61.72 6.29
C VAL A 9 17.12 -62.87 5.84
N GLU A 10 17.15 -63.14 4.55
CA GLU A 10 17.99 -64.23 3.98
C GLU A 10 19.48 -64.09 4.26
N SER A 11 19.97 -62.84 4.32
CA SER A 11 21.40 -62.62 4.67
C SER A 11 21.53 -61.42 5.65
N PRO A 12 22.54 -61.48 6.56
CA PRO A 12 22.81 -60.36 7.48
C PRO A 12 23.14 -59.06 6.75
N GLU A 13 23.74 -59.11 5.60
CA GLU A 13 24.11 -57.97 4.77
C GLU A 13 22.82 -57.30 4.18
N THR A 14 21.94 -58.10 3.58
CA THR A 14 20.66 -57.63 3.07
C THR A 14 19.82 -57.00 4.15
N LEU A 15 19.75 -57.64 5.33
CA LEU A 15 19.03 -57.13 6.46
C LEU A 15 19.61 -55.77 6.94
N ARG A 16 20.92 -55.64 6.99
CA ARG A 16 21.61 -54.39 7.34
C ARG A 16 21.24 -53.25 6.39
N HIS A 17 21.29 -53.53 5.06
CA HIS A 17 20.94 -52.54 4.03
C HIS A 17 19.50 -52.07 4.19
N VAL A 18 18.55 -52.99 4.36
CA VAL A 18 17.12 -52.67 4.57
C VAL A 18 16.90 -51.87 5.82
N LEU A 19 17.47 -52.26 6.95
CA LEU A 19 17.30 -51.55 8.23
C LEU A 19 17.85 -50.13 8.16
N ILE A 20 18.99 -49.92 7.52
CA ILE A 20 19.58 -48.58 7.35
C ILE A 20 18.69 -47.72 6.44
N HIS A 21 18.14 -48.28 5.36
CA HIS A 21 17.24 -47.59 4.48
C HIS A 21 15.95 -47.18 5.23
N GLU A 22 15.29 -48.09 5.91
CA GLU A 22 14.04 -47.82 6.65
C GLU A 22 14.25 -46.85 7.82
N THR A 23 15.39 -46.92 8.51
CA THR A 23 15.73 -45.95 9.57
C THR A 23 16.01 -44.55 8.98
N THR A 24 16.47 -44.47 7.74
CA THR A 24 16.69 -43.21 7.03
C THR A 24 15.34 -42.54 6.72
N HIS A 25 14.32 -43.30 6.27
CA HIS A 25 12.94 -42.81 6.11
C HIS A 25 12.41 -42.20 7.40
N ALA A 26 12.65 -42.86 8.54
CA ALA A 26 12.20 -42.34 9.84
C ALA A 26 12.92 -41.03 10.24
N ARG A 27 14.23 -40.94 9.94
CA ARG A 27 15.02 -39.72 10.21
C ARG A 27 14.62 -38.53 9.33
N HIS A 28 14.25 -38.79 8.07
CA HIS A 28 13.80 -37.77 7.13
C HIS A 28 12.35 -37.37 7.35
N LEU A 29 11.63 -37.98 8.31
CA LEU A 29 10.22 -37.75 8.59
C LEU A 29 9.32 -38.03 7.39
N ASP A 30 9.67 -39.01 6.54
CA ASP A 30 8.92 -39.35 5.33
C ASP A 30 7.45 -39.75 5.59
N PRO A 31 7.08 -40.36 6.74
CA PRO A 31 5.67 -40.57 7.08
C PRO A 31 4.88 -39.25 7.18
N LEU A 32 5.51 -38.19 7.72
CA LEU A 32 4.90 -36.87 7.83
C LEU A 32 4.73 -36.23 6.44
N TRP A 33 5.78 -36.33 5.60
CA TRP A 33 5.70 -35.88 4.22
C TRP A 33 4.63 -36.63 3.41
N SER A 34 4.45 -37.92 3.68
CA SER A 34 3.39 -38.71 3.06
C SER A 34 2.00 -38.25 3.47
N LEU A 35 1.81 -37.92 4.76
CA LEU A 35 0.57 -37.35 5.27
C LEU A 35 0.29 -36.00 4.60
N LEU A 36 1.28 -35.13 4.53
CA LEU A 36 1.15 -33.81 3.88
C LEU A 36 0.75 -33.95 2.41
N ARG A 37 1.36 -34.87 1.67
CA ARG A 37 0.96 -35.18 0.28
C ARG A 37 -0.50 -35.61 0.19
N CYS A 38 -0.95 -36.49 1.10
CA CYS A 38 -2.34 -36.92 1.12
C CYS A 38 -3.30 -35.77 1.37
N VAL A 39 -2.98 -34.87 2.30
CA VAL A 39 -3.79 -33.67 2.56
C VAL A 39 -3.83 -32.76 1.34
N CYS A 40 -2.67 -32.48 0.71
CA CYS A 40 -2.62 -31.67 -0.52
C CYS A 40 -3.46 -32.28 -1.65
N LEU A 41 -3.36 -33.59 -1.86
CA LEU A 41 -4.16 -34.30 -2.88
C LEU A 41 -5.65 -34.28 -2.55
N ALA A 42 -6.04 -34.33 -1.27
CA ALA A 42 -7.42 -34.27 -0.86
C ALA A 42 -8.03 -32.87 -1.06
N VAL A 43 -7.27 -31.81 -0.75
CA VAL A 43 -7.72 -30.41 -0.88
C VAL A 43 -7.74 -29.98 -2.35
N TYR A 44 -6.66 -30.32 -3.11
CA TYR A 44 -6.47 -29.89 -4.50
C TYR A 44 -6.65 -31.06 -5.47
N TRP A 45 -7.61 -31.95 -5.20
CA TRP A 45 -7.85 -33.17 -6.00
C TRP A 45 -8.11 -32.89 -7.49
N PHE A 46 -8.59 -31.68 -7.82
CA PHE A 46 -8.93 -31.23 -9.17
C PHE A 46 -7.74 -30.63 -9.93
N ASP A 47 -6.59 -30.36 -9.26
CA ASP A 47 -5.43 -29.78 -9.90
C ASP A 47 -4.42 -30.85 -10.33
N PRO A 48 -4.22 -31.07 -11.64
CA PRO A 48 -3.28 -32.07 -12.15
C PRO A 48 -1.83 -31.79 -11.74
N LEU A 49 -1.44 -30.55 -11.50
CA LEU A 49 -0.08 -30.20 -11.07
C LEU A 49 0.23 -30.75 -9.68
N VAL A 50 -0.74 -30.77 -8.78
CA VAL A 50 -0.58 -31.35 -7.43
C VAL A 50 -0.35 -32.86 -7.51
N TRP A 51 -1.02 -33.56 -8.45
CA TRP A 51 -0.78 -34.98 -8.69
C TRP A 51 0.63 -35.24 -9.21
N ILE A 52 1.09 -34.44 -10.19
CA ILE A 52 2.45 -34.51 -10.72
C ILE A 52 3.48 -34.25 -9.61
N ALA A 53 3.27 -33.21 -8.82
CA ALA A 53 4.14 -32.86 -7.69
C ALA A 53 4.20 -33.99 -6.64
N ALA A 54 3.08 -34.62 -6.33
CA ALA A 54 3.02 -35.75 -5.41
C ALA A 54 3.83 -36.96 -5.89
N ILE A 55 3.78 -37.25 -7.19
CA ILE A 55 4.56 -38.33 -7.81
C ILE A 55 6.06 -38.04 -7.71
N PHE A 56 6.48 -36.83 -8.09
CA PHE A 56 7.89 -36.41 -8.01
C PHE A 56 8.39 -36.38 -6.56
N SER A 57 7.60 -35.81 -5.63
CA SER A 57 7.96 -35.76 -4.21
C SER A 57 8.18 -37.14 -3.61
N ARG A 58 7.38 -38.13 -3.98
CA ARG A 58 7.58 -39.51 -3.54
C ARG A 58 8.89 -40.08 -4.07
N ARG A 59 9.18 -39.91 -5.37
CA ARG A 59 10.42 -40.34 -5.99
C ARG A 59 11.64 -39.71 -5.34
N ASP A 60 11.58 -38.41 -5.02
CA ASP A 60 12.67 -37.69 -4.39
C ASP A 60 12.90 -38.17 -2.95
N CYS A 61 11.87 -38.54 -2.20
CA CYS A 61 12.02 -39.20 -0.88
C CYS A 61 12.83 -40.49 -0.97
N GLU A 62 12.51 -41.37 -1.92
CA GLU A 62 13.25 -42.62 -2.12
C GLU A 62 14.72 -42.36 -2.48
N LEU A 63 14.99 -41.41 -3.38
CA LEU A 63 16.36 -41.06 -3.77
C LEU A 63 17.16 -40.46 -2.60
N ALA A 64 16.52 -39.64 -1.77
CA ALA A 64 17.12 -39.05 -0.57
C ALA A 64 17.43 -40.13 0.48
N CYS A 65 16.57 -41.13 0.62
CA CYS A 65 16.80 -42.25 1.53
C CYS A 65 17.92 -43.16 1.04
N ASP A 66 18.02 -43.43 -0.26
CA ASP A 66 19.15 -44.19 -0.84
C ASP A 66 20.47 -43.45 -0.59
N GLU A 67 20.52 -42.14 -0.81
CA GLU A 67 21.73 -41.35 -0.57
C GLU A 67 22.08 -41.31 0.94
N GLY A 68 21.08 -41.15 1.81
CA GLY A 68 21.26 -41.17 3.25
C GLY A 68 21.74 -42.53 3.80
N ALA A 69 21.23 -43.62 3.20
CA ALA A 69 21.67 -44.97 3.52
C ALA A 69 23.12 -45.19 3.06
N LEU A 70 23.50 -44.80 1.86
CA LEU A 70 24.85 -44.89 1.34
C LEU A 70 25.86 -44.06 2.13
N ARG A 71 25.49 -42.90 2.63
CA ARG A 71 26.34 -42.10 3.52
C ARG A 71 26.67 -42.82 4.82
N GLN A 72 25.75 -43.64 5.33
CA GLN A 72 25.97 -44.43 6.57
C GLN A 72 26.72 -45.74 6.29
N LEU A 73 26.50 -46.38 5.14
CA LEU A 73 27.12 -47.62 4.73
C LEU A 73 28.60 -47.43 4.31
N GLY A 74 28.86 -46.31 3.60
CA GLY A 74 30.15 -46.03 2.98
C GLY A 74 30.21 -46.36 1.49
N GLU A 75 31.21 -45.79 0.82
CA GLU A 75 31.33 -45.91 -0.65
C GLU A 75 31.58 -47.36 -1.14
N SER A 76 32.22 -48.19 -0.32
CA SER A 76 32.45 -49.59 -0.65
C SER A 76 31.20 -50.44 -0.74
N GLU A 77 30.15 -50.04 -0.03
CA GLU A 77 28.86 -50.74 0.00
C GLU A 77 27.90 -50.30 -1.10
N ARG A 78 28.29 -49.36 -1.96
CA ARG A 78 27.43 -48.79 -3.01
C ARG A 78 26.93 -49.86 -3.98
N ILE A 79 27.78 -50.70 -4.49
CA ILE A 79 27.38 -51.75 -5.43
C ILE A 79 26.61 -52.88 -4.75
N PRO A 80 27.06 -53.43 -3.56
CA PRO A 80 26.26 -54.36 -2.77
C PRO A 80 24.86 -53.86 -2.41
N TYR A 81 24.74 -52.60 -2.05
CA TYR A 81 23.45 -51.98 -1.76
C TYR A 81 22.52 -51.92 -2.98
N GLY A 82 23.05 -51.51 -4.14
CA GLY A 82 22.30 -51.53 -5.42
C GLY A 82 21.84 -52.95 -5.81
N GLN A 83 22.67 -53.96 -5.57
CA GLN A 83 22.31 -55.37 -5.80
C GLN A 83 21.24 -55.83 -4.82
N THR A 84 21.27 -55.39 -3.58
CA THR A 84 20.21 -55.66 -2.59
C THR A 84 18.87 -55.14 -3.04
N LEU A 85 18.81 -53.87 -3.52
CA LEU A 85 17.60 -53.28 -4.08
C LEU A 85 17.03 -54.10 -5.24
N LEU A 86 17.88 -54.60 -6.14
CA LEU A 86 17.46 -55.44 -7.26
C LEU A 86 16.93 -56.81 -6.81
N ARG A 87 17.48 -57.40 -5.75
CA ARG A 87 17.05 -58.71 -5.20
C ARG A 87 15.72 -58.61 -4.46
N LEU A 88 15.44 -57.47 -3.84
CA LEU A 88 14.21 -57.26 -3.08
C LEU A 88 13.00 -56.87 -3.92
N ILE A 89 13.17 -56.72 -5.24
CA ILE A 89 12.03 -56.54 -6.14
C ILE A 89 11.20 -57.80 -6.14
N PRO A 90 9.90 -57.72 -5.82
CA PRO A 90 9.01 -58.85 -6.03
C PRO A 90 9.07 -59.16 -7.54
N VAL A 91 9.48 -60.37 -7.93
CA VAL A 91 9.26 -60.89 -9.28
C VAL A 91 7.76 -60.77 -9.52
N ALA A 92 7.36 -59.85 -10.41
CA ALA A 92 5.96 -59.50 -10.65
C ALA A 92 5.15 -60.71 -11.05
N GLY A 93 4.57 -61.36 -10.03
CA GLY A 93 3.65 -62.45 -10.13
C GLY A 93 2.40 -62.12 -9.30
N ARG A 94 1.36 -61.65 -9.99
CA ARG A 94 -0.02 -61.48 -9.51
C ARG A 94 -0.24 -60.48 -8.40
N SER A 95 -0.54 -59.26 -8.80
CA SER A 95 -1.25 -58.28 -7.97
C SER A 95 -2.72 -58.74 -7.78
N GLU A 96 -3.06 -59.16 -6.62
CA GLU A 96 -4.43 -59.53 -6.24
C GLU A 96 -5.10 -58.33 -5.54
N SER A 97 -5.27 -57.24 -6.13
CA SER A 97 -6.40 -56.30 -5.93
C SER A 97 -6.06 -54.89 -6.40
N PRO A 98 -6.90 -54.29 -7.25
CA PRO A 98 -6.70 -52.95 -7.75
C PRO A 98 -6.82 -51.86 -6.65
N MET A 99 -7.40 -52.21 -5.51
CA MET A 99 -7.60 -51.25 -4.40
C MET A 99 -6.36 -51.09 -3.50
N LEU A 100 -5.45 -52.09 -3.44
CA LEU A 100 -4.17 -51.99 -2.73
C LEU A 100 -3.11 -51.28 -3.58
N SER A 101 -3.29 -51.22 -4.89
CA SER A 101 -2.38 -50.57 -5.83
C SER A 101 -2.44 -49.05 -5.77
N ALA A 102 -3.50 -48.47 -5.17
CA ALA A 102 -3.60 -46.98 -5.01
C ALA A 102 -2.73 -46.45 -3.88
N THR A 103 -2.39 -47.29 -2.88
CA THR A 103 -1.48 -46.89 -1.78
C THR A 103 -0.08 -47.42 -1.92
N THR A 104 0.14 -48.49 -2.69
CA THR A 104 1.44 -49.03 -3.09
C THR A 104 1.56 -48.85 -4.59
N MET A 105 1.94 -47.67 -5.06
CA MET A 105 2.44 -47.52 -6.42
C MET A 105 3.69 -48.38 -6.47
N THR A 106 3.59 -49.55 -7.12
CA THR A 106 4.71 -50.40 -7.44
C THR A 106 5.72 -49.54 -8.18
N ALA A 107 6.92 -49.37 -7.61
CA ALA A 107 7.99 -48.60 -8.26
C ALA A 107 8.14 -49.14 -9.67
N GLY A 108 7.78 -48.35 -10.65
CA GLY A 108 7.80 -48.81 -12.05
C GLY A 108 9.23 -49.18 -12.38
N LYS A 109 9.45 -50.14 -13.31
CA LYS A 109 10.81 -50.55 -13.76
C LYS A 109 11.70 -49.36 -14.10
N ARG A 110 11.10 -48.23 -14.49
CA ARG A 110 11.81 -46.94 -14.72
C ARG A 110 12.37 -46.31 -13.44
N GLU A 111 11.58 -46.24 -12.40
CA GLU A 111 11.97 -45.63 -11.13
C GLU A 111 13.11 -46.42 -10.48
N LEU A 112 13.02 -47.73 -10.48
CA LEU A 112 14.08 -48.59 -10.00
C LEU A 112 15.37 -48.45 -10.83
N LYS A 113 15.24 -48.42 -12.14
CA LYS A 113 16.40 -48.20 -13.04
C LYS A 113 17.06 -46.85 -12.70
N ASP A 114 16.29 -45.79 -12.48
CA ASP A 114 16.82 -44.47 -12.12
C ASP A 114 17.52 -44.51 -10.77
N ARG A 115 16.96 -45.18 -9.74
CA ARG A 115 17.62 -45.37 -8.44
C ARG A 115 18.95 -46.07 -8.57
N VAL A 116 18.98 -47.23 -9.22
CA VAL A 116 20.22 -48.03 -9.42
C VAL A 116 21.25 -47.28 -10.27
N THR A 117 20.82 -46.56 -11.30
CA THR A 117 21.73 -45.75 -12.13
C THR A 117 22.36 -44.62 -11.31
N ARG A 118 21.57 -43.90 -10.49
CA ARG A 118 22.09 -42.84 -9.61
C ARG A 118 23.05 -43.37 -8.54
N ILE A 119 22.73 -44.54 -7.97
CA ILE A 119 23.63 -45.24 -7.05
C ILE A 119 24.96 -45.55 -7.74
N ALA A 120 24.94 -46.04 -8.99
CA ALA A 120 26.15 -46.38 -9.73
C ALA A 120 26.96 -45.13 -10.16
N GLU A 121 26.30 -44.06 -10.58
CA GLU A 121 26.93 -42.86 -11.16
C GLU A 121 27.45 -41.85 -10.10
N ASN A 122 27.20 -42.09 -8.82
CA ASN A 122 27.62 -41.17 -7.71
C ASN A 122 27.27 -39.70 -7.96
N ARG A 123 26.09 -39.40 -8.54
CA ARG A 123 25.65 -38.05 -8.80
C ARG A 123 25.22 -37.41 -7.45
N ARG A 124 26.06 -36.56 -6.92
CA ARG A 124 25.68 -35.71 -5.78
C ARG A 124 24.68 -34.67 -6.26
N THR A 125 23.50 -34.61 -5.65
CA THR A 125 22.54 -33.54 -5.88
C THR A 125 23.19 -32.22 -5.49
N VAL A 126 23.46 -31.40 -6.48
CA VAL A 126 24.27 -30.19 -6.30
C VAL A 126 23.38 -29.14 -5.62
N GLY A 127 23.88 -28.50 -4.57
CA GLY A 127 23.19 -27.40 -3.89
C GLY A 127 22.77 -26.25 -4.81
N VAL A 128 23.40 -26.16 -6.00
CA VAL A 128 23.01 -25.23 -7.08
C VAL A 128 21.58 -25.50 -7.60
N ALA A 129 21.18 -26.77 -7.73
CA ALA A 129 19.80 -27.09 -8.20
C ALA A 129 18.76 -26.71 -7.14
N LEU A 130 19.05 -26.92 -5.86
CA LEU A 130 18.20 -26.51 -4.76
C LEU A 130 18.08 -24.97 -4.72
N LEU A 131 19.21 -24.27 -4.84
CA LEU A 131 19.22 -22.82 -4.88
C LEU A 131 18.40 -22.28 -6.06
N ALA A 132 18.53 -22.87 -7.23
CA ALA A 132 17.74 -22.50 -8.42
C ALA A 132 16.23 -22.69 -8.22
N VAL A 133 15.82 -23.80 -7.56
CA VAL A 133 14.40 -24.05 -7.25
C VAL A 133 13.88 -23.06 -6.20
N VAL A 134 14.65 -22.79 -5.15
CA VAL A 134 14.26 -21.82 -4.11
C VAL A 134 14.15 -20.41 -4.69
N THR A 135 15.11 -20.00 -5.53
CA THR A 135 15.05 -18.68 -6.19
C THR A 135 13.89 -18.58 -7.17
N ALA A 136 13.60 -19.63 -7.95
CA ALA A 136 12.45 -19.66 -8.83
C ALA A 136 11.12 -19.61 -8.05
N ALA A 137 11.00 -20.37 -6.96
CA ALA A 137 9.84 -20.33 -6.10
C ALA A 137 9.65 -18.95 -5.44
N ALA A 138 10.73 -18.35 -4.94
CA ALA A 138 10.69 -16.99 -4.38
C ALA A 138 10.28 -15.95 -5.43
N LEU A 139 10.76 -16.07 -6.66
CA LEU A 139 10.39 -15.20 -7.77
C LEU A 139 8.90 -15.36 -8.13
N VAL A 140 8.41 -16.60 -8.22
CA VAL A 140 6.98 -16.87 -8.48
C VAL A 140 6.11 -16.31 -7.34
N CYS A 141 6.50 -16.52 -6.09
CA CYS A 141 5.80 -15.91 -4.95
C CYS A 141 5.81 -14.38 -5.03
N ALA A 142 6.96 -13.77 -5.29
CA ALA A 142 7.05 -12.33 -5.45
C ALA A 142 6.12 -11.82 -6.57
N LEU A 143 6.11 -12.48 -7.74
CA LEU A 143 5.26 -12.08 -8.87
C LEU A 143 3.76 -12.31 -8.62
N THR A 144 3.39 -13.33 -7.84
CA THR A 144 1.98 -13.63 -7.55
C THR A 144 1.42 -12.79 -6.41
N PHE A 145 2.22 -12.53 -5.37
CA PHE A 145 1.75 -11.78 -4.19
C PHE A 145 1.93 -10.27 -4.31
N THR A 146 2.84 -9.77 -5.16
CA THR A 146 2.96 -8.32 -5.43
C THR A 146 1.93 -7.80 -6.45
N GLY A 147 1.17 -8.69 -7.09
CA GLY A 147 0.15 -8.32 -8.08
C GLY A 147 -1.27 -8.16 -7.54
N ALA A 148 -1.50 -8.32 -6.25
CA ALA A 148 -2.79 -7.98 -5.66
C ALA A 148 -2.95 -6.46 -5.69
N LYS A 149 -3.61 -5.92 -6.73
CA LYS A 149 -4.06 -4.53 -6.71
C LYS A 149 -4.93 -4.37 -5.48
N PRO A 150 -4.67 -3.36 -4.62
CA PRO A 150 -5.58 -3.07 -3.54
C PRO A 150 -6.98 -2.92 -4.12
N SER A 151 -7.97 -3.49 -3.44
CA SER A 151 -9.37 -3.34 -3.88
C SER A 151 -9.72 -1.86 -3.82
N VAL A 152 -9.99 -1.27 -4.98
CA VAL A 152 -10.47 0.10 -5.06
C VAL A 152 -11.95 0.09 -4.67
N ARG A 153 -12.32 0.92 -3.70
CA ARG A 153 -13.70 1.12 -3.26
C ARG A 153 -14.07 2.59 -3.48
N SER A 154 -15.20 2.83 -4.12
CA SER A 154 -15.75 4.18 -4.21
C SER A 154 -16.28 4.64 -2.86
N LEU A 155 -16.08 5.91 -2.55
CA LEU A 155 -16.62 6.54 -1.34
C LEU A 155 -18.10 6.86 -1.48
N THR A 156 -18.79 6.80 -0.35
CA THR A 156 -20.20 7.23 -0.27
C THR A 156 -20.32 8.75 -0.19
N GLY A 157 -21.50 9.29 -0.46
CA GLY A 157 -21.74 10.74 -0.33
C GLY A 157 -21.55 11.26 1.10
N GLU A 158 -21.81 10.44 2.12
CA GLU A 158 -21.57 10.78 3.52
C GLU A 158 -20.06 10.89 3.80
N GLU A 159 -19.26 9.93 3.36
CA GLU A 159 -17.80 9.96 3.49
C GLU A 159 -17.20 11.17 2.75
N LEU A 160 -17.69 11.49 1.54
CA LEU A 160 -17.23 12.66 0.79
C LEU A 160 -17.53 13.97 1.54
N SER A 161 -18.71 14.06 2.17
CA SER A 161 -19.08 15.21 2.98
C SER A 161 -18.22 15.35 4.24
N GLU A 162 -17.85 14.25 4.86
CA GLU A 162 -16.93 14.24 6.02
C GLU A 162 -15.54 14.75 5.65
N TYR A 163 -14.99 14.29 4.52
CA TYR A 163 -13.72 14.82 4.01
C TYR A 163 -13.83 16.31 3.65
N ALA A 164 -14.91 16.72 2.98
CA ALA A 164 -15.12 18.12 2.65
C ALA A 164 -15.20 19.00 3.92
N LEU A 165 -15.88 18.53 4.97
CA LEU A 165 -15.95 19.21 6.26
C LEU A 165 -14.56 19.38 6.87
N THR A 166 -13.71 18.34 6.81
CA THR A 166 -12.34 18.38 7.34
C THR A 166 -11.50 19.45 6.63
N PHE A 167 -11.58 19.57 5.31
CA PHE A 167 -10.85 20.59 4.55
C PHE A 167 -11.42 22.01 4.75
N ASN A 168 -12.72 22.14 4.93
CA ASN A 168 -13.40 23.43 5.07
C ASN A 168 -13.42 23.96 6.51
N THR A 169 -13.19 23.09 7.50
CA THR A 169 -13.14 23.49 8.90
C THR A 169 -11.76 24.07 9.22
N ALA A 170 -11.76 25.29 9.77
CA ALA A 170 -10.51 25.89 10.22
C ALA A 170 -9.92 25.11 11.41
N ASP A 171 -8.68 24.71 11.25
CA ASP A 171 -7.89 24.08 12.30
C ASP A 171 -7.34 25.16 13.23
N ARG A 172 -7.47 24.98 14.54
CA ARG A 172 -7.06 25.94 15.56
C ARG A 172 -6.19 25.29 16.61
N TRP A 173 -5.12 25.96 16.97
CA TRP A 173 -4.21 25.52 18.05
C TRP A 173 -3.55 26.74 18.71
N GLN A 174 -2.82 26.49 19.79
CA GLN A 174 -1.95 27.49 20.39
C GLN A 174 -0.49 27.16 20.16
N ASP A 175 0.32 28.14 19.79
CA ASP A 175 1.76 28.00 19.68
C ASP A 175 2.43 27.87 21.07
N SER A 176 3.75 27.68 21.09
CA SER A 176 4.51 27.58 22.35
C SER A 176 4.49 28.82 23.20
N ALA A 177 4.19 29.98 22.63
CA ALA A 177 4.03 31.26 23.31
C ALA A 177 2.61 31.48 23.81
N GLY A 178 1.64 30.57 23.50
CA GLY A 178 0.24 30.68 23.90
C GLY A 178 -0.60 31.57 23.00
N ASN A 179 -0.13 31.91 21.80
CA ASN A 179 -0.91 32.66 20.83
C ASN A 179 -1.86 31.72 20.07
N ASP A 180 -3.07 32.20 19.79
CA ASP A 180 -4.03 31.47 18.98
C ASP A 180 -3.61 31.48 17.52
N CYS A 181 -3.56 30.29 16.91
CA CYS A 181 -3.20 30.06 15.55
C CYS A 181 -4.35 29.41 14.80
N THR A 182 -4.53 29.76 13.56
CA THR A 182 -5.58 29.21 12.69
C THR A 182 -4.99 28.78 11.36
N LEU A 183 -5.35 27.59 10.90
CA LEU A 183 -5.08 27.09 9.55
C LEU A 183 -6.39 26.81 8.84
N ARG A 184 -6.44 27.12 7.57
CA ARG A 184 -7.52 26.70 6.65
C ARG A 184 -7.00 25.60 5.73
N PRO A 185 -7.32 24.33 6.00
CA PRO A 185 -6.74 23.21 5.28
C PRO A 185 -7.03 23.22 3.78
N VAL A 186 -8.12 23.85 3.36
CA VAL A 186 -8.46 24.01 1.94
C VAL A 186 -7.35 24.70 1.13
N GLN A 187 -6.48 25.50 1.77
CA GLN A 187 -5.38 26.18 1.10
C GLN A 187 -4.26 25.23 0.63
N PHE A 188 -4.17 24.02 1.16
CA PHE A 188 -3.34 22.98 0.57
C PHE A 188 -3.78 22.60 -0.86
N LEU A 189 -5.00 22.92 -1.24
CA LEU A 189 -5.56 22.70 -2.57
C LEU A 189 -5.32 23.89 -3.53
N ALA A 190 -4.72 24.98 -3.07
CA ALA A 190 -4.52 26.19 -3.88
C ALA A 190 -3.35 26.07 -4.88
N SER A 191 -2.52 25.05 -4.78
CA SER A 191 -1.41 24.77 -5.70
C SER A 191 -1.38 23.32 -6.15
N VAL A 192 -0.77 23.06 -7.31
CA VAL A 192 -0.61 21.73 -7.89
C VAL A 192 0.75 21.16 -7.49
N TYR A 193 0.77 19.95 -6.95
CA TYR A 193 1.99 19.21 -6.60
C TYR A 193 1.78 17.71 -6.63
N ASP A 194 2.81 16.99 -7.03
CA ASP A 194 2.89 15.52 -7.06
C ASP A 194 3.50 14.93 -5.77
N ASP A 195 4.20 15.78 -5.01
CA ASP A 195 4.90 15.46 -3.78
C ASP A 195 4.73 16.63 -2.79
N PRO A 196 4.42 16.38 -1.50
CA PRO A 196 4.21 17.46 -0.53
C PRO A 196 5.46 18.33 -0.29
N THR A 197 6.66 17.89 -0.67
CA THR A 197 7.85 18.75 -0.64
C THR A 197 7.75 19.95 -1.57
N LYS A 198 6.88 19.89 -2.60
CA LYS A 198 6.69 20.91 -3.64
C LYS A 198 5.47 21.80 -3.44
N ILE A 199 4.90 21.80 -2.24
CA ILE A 199 3.80 22.72 -1.91
C ILE A 199 4.25 24.16 -2.08
N ASP A 200 3.41 24.98 -2.72
CA ASP A 200 3.62 26.41 -2.82
C ASP A 200 3.32 27.10 -1.48
N MET A 201 4.36 27.53 -0.79
CA MET A 201 4.26 28.13 0.54
C MET A 201 3.59 29.49 0.51
N TYR A 202 3.72 30.23 -0.59
CA TYR A 202 3.01 31.52 -0.71
C TYR A 202 1.50 31.32 -0.71
N HIS A 203 0.99 30.42 -1.56
CA HIS A 203 -0.45 30.15 -1.64
C HIS A 203 -0.99 29.51 -0.36
N LEU A 204 -0.21 28.62 0.26
CA LEU A 204 -0.59 28.00 1.53
C LEU A 204 -0.73 29.02 2.64
N PHE A 205 0.24 29.89 2.83
CA PHE A 205 0.31 30.77 3.99
C PHE A 205 -0.37 32.12 3.79
N TYR A 206 -0.43 32.64 2.57
CA TYR A 206 -1.02 33.95 2.32
C TYR A 206 -2.49 34.06 2.71
N ASN A 207 -3.28 33.01 2.47
CA ASN A 207 -4.71 32.94 2.86
C ASN A 207 -4.99 31.84 3.88
N GLY A 208 -4.04 30.95 4.16
CA GLY A 208 -4.26 29.74 4.97
C GLY A 208 -4.06 29.97 6.45
N VAL A 209 -3.08 30.75 6.82
CA VAL A 209 -2.77 31.04 8.22
C VAL A 209 -3.21 32.45 8.52
N SER A 210 -4.20 32.58 9.42
CA SER A 210 -4.61 33.90 9.91
C SER A 210 -3.83 34.20 11.18
N PRO A 211 -2.96 35.19 11.15
CA PRO A 211 -2.26 35.60 12.34
C PRO A 211 -3.22 36.49 13.17
N GLU A 212 -3.80 35.92 14.18
CA GLU A 212 -4.41 36.75 15.27
C GLU A 212 -3.31 37.27 16.23
N GLN A 213 -2.04 37.12 15.82
CA GLN A 213 -0.91 37.57 16.63
C GLN A 213 -0.75 39.08 16.53
N PRO A 214 -0.73 39.76 17.66
CA PRO A 214 -0.46 41.19 17.66
C PRO A 214 0.98 41.44 17.22
N ILE A 215 1.15 42.11 16.09
CA ILE A 215 2.46 42.59 15.62
C ILE A 215 2.72 43.90 16.32
N SER A 216 3.84 44.00 17.05
CA SER A 216 4.19 45.23 17.73
C SER A 216 4.58 46.32 16.74
N ALA A 217 4.38 47.61 17.14
CA ALA A 217 4.82 48.72 16.28
C ALA A 217 6.33 48.72 16.02
N ALA A 218 7.13 48.24 16.98
CA ALA A 218 8.58 48.12 16.82
C ALA A 218 8.93 47.05 15.79
N GLU A 219 8.28 45.90 15.84
CA GLU A 219 8.46 44.79 14.89
C GLU A 219 8.06 45.18 13.46
N ARG A 220 6.93 45.90 13.30
CA ARG A 220 6.48 46.45 12.03
C ARG A 220 7.49 47.48 11.47
N GLN A 221 7.98 48.36 12.33
CA GLN A 221 8.99 49.35 11.90
C GLN A 221 10.28 48.69 11.47
N GLU A 222 10.76 47.70 12.20
CA GLU A 222 11.97 46.96 11.82
C GLU A 222 11.80 46.26 10.48
N LEU A 223 10.64 45.65 10.22
CA LEU A 223 10.33 45.04 8.93
C LEU A 223 10.37 46.06 7.80
N VAL A 224 9.72 47.24 8.01
CA VAL A 224 9.67 48.31 7.02
C VAL A 224 11.06 48.83 6.74
N ASP A 225 11.87 49.09 7.74
CA ASP A 225 13.22 49.63 7.60
C ASP A 225 14.17 48.61 6.95
N THR A 226 14.02 47.31 7.27
CA THR A 226 14.97 46.28 6.84
C THR A 226 14.63 45.75 5.45
N CYS A 227 13.35 45.55 5.15
CA CYS A 227 12.88 44.80 3.99
C CYS A 227 12.17 45.67 2.94
N TYR A 228 11.72 46.90 3.29
CA TYR A 228 10.87 47.72 2.43
C TYR A 228 11.40 49.17 2.25
N ASP A 229 12.68 49.39 2.51
CA ASP A 229 13.35 50.71 2.34
C ASP A 229 12.61 51.87 3.04
N GLY A 230 11.98 51.61 4.17
CA GLY A 230 11.22 52.60 4.92
C GLY A 230 9.79 52.89 4.43
N TYR A 231 9.31 52.13 3.41
CA TYR A 231 7.96 52.30 2.89
C TYR A 231 6.99 51.33 3.61
N ASP A 232 6.04 51.87 4.39
CA ASP A 232 4.93 51.15 4.98
C ASP A 232 3.66 51.34 4.15
N PRO A 233 3.13 50.29 3.50
CA PRO A 233 1.89 50.41 2.71
C PRO A 233 0.62 50.60 3.57
N GLU A 234 0.73 50.64 4.91
CA GLU A 234 -0.39 50.82 5.85
C GLU A 234 -1.55 49.81 5.68
N VAL A 235 -1.24 48.59 5.18
CA VAL A 235 -2.19 47.48 5.05
C VAL A 235 -1.91 46.41 6.12
N ASP A 236 -2.83 45.44 6.22
CA ASP A 236 -2.65 44.32 7.13
C ASP A 236 -1.35 43.55 6.87
N LEU A 237 -0.78 43.04 7.92
CA LEU A 237 0.48 42.31 7.87
C LEU A 237 0.27 40.87 8.37
N ILE A 238 0.61 39.92 7.52
CA ILE A 238 0.66 38.49 7.87
C ILE A 238 2.00 38.23 8.56
N LYS A 239 1.97 37.52 9.67
CA LYS A 239 3.14 37.01 10.39
C LYS A 239 3.00 35.51 10.57
N ILE A 240 4.02 34.75 10.24
CA ILE A 240 4.10 33.30 10.42
C ILE A 240 5.43 33.01 11.08
N THR A 241 5.44 32.49 12.30
CA THR A 241 6.67 32.03 12.92
C THR A 241 7.16 30.74 12.28
N ALA A 242 8.47 30.45 12.35
CA ALA A 242 9.01 29.18 11.86
C ALA A 242 8.34 27.98 12.55
N GLU A 243 8.07 28.08 13.87
CA GLU A 243 7.32 27.07 14.63
C GLU A 243 5.91 26.82 14.07
N GLN A 244 5.19 27.88 13.71
CA GLN A 244 3.85 27.76 13.13
C GLN A 244 3.89 27.10 11.77
N ALA A 245 4.83 27.48 10.92
CA ALA A 245 5.03 26.86 9.61
C ALA A 245 5.32 25.37 9.73
N ASP A 246 6.24 24.99 10.62
CA ASP A 246 6.56 23.58 10.89
C ASP A 246 5.37 22.81 11.49
N THR A 247 4.60 23.41 12.38
CA THR A 247 3.41 22.79 12.98
C THR A 247 2.36 22.47 11.91
N VAL A 248 2.08 23.44 11.02
CA VAL A 248 1.14 23.27 9.91
C VAL A 248 1.58 22.15 8.98
N LEU A 249 2.81 22.22 8.51
CA LEU A 249 3.35 21.25 7.55
C LEU A 249 3.44 19.86 8.16
N THR A 250 3.97 19.73 9.38
CA THR A 250 4.10 18.42 10.04
C THR A 250 2.73 17.76 10.24
N ARG A 251 1.73 18.54 10.65
CA ARG A 251 0.38 18.02 10.90
C ARG A 251 -0.30 17.48 9.63
N TRP A 252 -0.17 18.20 8.51
CA TRP A 252 -0.90 17.88 7.28
C TRP A 252 -0.09 17.12 6.24
N THR A 253 1.24 17.15 6.32
CA THR A 253 2.11 16.47 5.35
C THR A 253 3.11 15.51 6.00
N GLY A 254 3.35 15.66 7.30
CA GLY A 254 4.39 14.93 8.02
C GLY A 254 5.80 15.48 7.80
N LEU A 255 5.94 16.65 7.15
CA LEU A 255 7.22 17.30 6.84
C LEU A 255 7.36 18.61 7.62
N THR A 256 8.59 19.00 7.92
CA THR A 256 8.94 20.34 8.38
C THR A 256 9.22 21.26 7.17
N LEU A 257 9.24 22.58 7.35
CA LEU A 257 9.58 23.52 6.28
C LEU A 257 10.97 23.23 5.68
N ALA A 258 11.93 22.83 6.51
CA ALA A 258 13.28 22.48 6.09
C ALA A 258 13.36 21.20 5.24
N GLU A 259 12.35 20.32 5.32
CA GLU A 259 12.25 19.10 4.53
C GLU A 259 11.47 19.29 3.22
N THR A 260 10.96 20.51 2.97
CA THR A 260 10.31 20.90 1.71
C THR A 260 11.26 21.71 0.83
N ASP A 261 10.88 21.90 -0.44
CA ASP A 261 11.60 22.76 -1.38
C ASP A 261 11.37 24.27 -1.08
N ALA A 262 10.54 24.58 -0.07
CA ALA A 262 10.16 25.93 0.35
C ALA A 262 9.76 26.85 -0.83
N LEU A 263 9.03 26.27 -1.81
CA LEU A 263 8.65 26.99 -3.03
C LEU A 263 7.90 28.28 -2.70
N ASN A 264 8.34 29.39 -3.31
CA ASN A 264 7.78 30.73 -3.13
C ASN A 264 7.77 31.28 -1.70
N MET A 265 8.46 30.60 -0.74
CA MET A 265 8.65 31.14 0.61
C MET A 265 9.43 32.46 0.59
N GLY A 266 10.30 32.66 -0.39
CA GLY A 266 11.03 33.94 -0.60
C GLY A 266 10.14 35.15 -0.92
N SER A 267 8.84 34.97 -1.14
CA SER A 267 7.87 36.06 -1.22
C SER A 267 7.55 36.68 0.14
N PHE A 268 7.88 36.01 1.23
CA PHE A 268 7.79 36.52 2.58
C PHE A 268 9.15 37.08 3.03
N SER A 269 9.12 38.20 3.71
CA SER A 269 10.30 38.80 4.36
C SER A 269 10.56 38.09 5.68
N TYR A 270 11.79 37.63 5.92
CA TYR A 270 12.16 36.96 7.16
C TYR A 270 12.94 37.90 8.10
N LEU A 271 12.48 38.00 9.34
CA LEU A 271 13.20 38.69 10.40
C LEU A 271 13.75 37.67 11.41
N SER A 272 15.08 37.61 11.53
CA SER A 272 15.77 36.66 12.41
C SER A 272 15.50 36.88 13.89
N ASP A 273 15.30 38.12 14.30
CA ASP A 273 15.10 38.51 15.71
C ASP A 273 13.76 37.98 16.25
N TYR A 274 12.81 37.71 15.35
CA TYR A 274 11.48 37.18 15.68
C TYR A 274 11.26 35.77 15.20
N ASP A 275 12.23 35.19 14.51
CA ASP A 275 12.12 33.88 13.84
C ASP A 275 10.79 33.72 13.08
N ALA A 276 10.47 34.72 12.26
CA ALA A 276 9.17 34.85 11.61
C ALA A 276 9.27 35.42 10.19
N TYR A 277 8.30 35.01 9.38
CA TYR A 277 8.08 35.42 8.01
C TYR A 277 6.93 36.42 7.94
N TYR A 278 7.05 37.46 7.11
CA TYR A 278 6.09 38.55 7.01
C TYR A 278 5.71 38.84 5.58
N HIS A 279 4.44 39.15 5.35
CA HIS A 279 3.95 39.62 4.07
C HIS A 279 2.82 40.63 4.27
N PHE A 280 2.87 41.75 3.51
CA PHE A 280 1.76 42.69 3.51
C PHE A 280 0.55 42.10 2.77
N HIS A 281 -0.62 42.11 3.39
CA HIS A 281 -1.87 41.54 2.88
C HIS A 281 -2.83 42.64 2.50
N GLY A 282 -2.91 42.93 1.22
CA GLY A 282 -3.71 44.07 0.70
C GLY A 282 -5.17 43.76 0.44
N ASP A 283 -5.62 42.51 0.53
CA ASP A 283 -6.99 42.11 0.21
C ASP A 283 -7.45 40.94 1.07
N THR A 284 -8.70 40.98 1.50
CA THR A 284 -9.37 39.92 2.25
C THR A 284 -10.12 39.02 1.28
N ASN A 285 -9.40 38.21 0.52
CA ASN A 285 -10.05 37.17 -0.29
C ASN A 285 -10.71 36.17 0.66
N ALA A 286 -12.02 35.97 0.51
CA ALA A 286 -12.71 34.92 1.24
C ALA A 286 -12.06 33.58 0.91
N PRO A 287 -11.70 32.77 1.91
CA PRO A 287 -11.17 31.46 1.64
C PRO A 287 -12.21 30.66 0.90
N GLY A 288 -11.78 29.97 -0.15
CA GLY A 288 -12.63 29.02 -0.85
C GLY A 288 -13.08 27.89 0.08
N SER A 289 -14.11 27.19 -0.35
CA SER A 289 -14.51 25.91 0.24
C SER A 289 -14.40 24.84 -0.84
N VAL A 290 -14.19 23.59 -0.45
CA VAL A 290 -14.11 22.47 -1.38
C VAL A 290 -15.32 21.57 -1.24
N CYS A 291 -15.82 21.09 -2.37
CA CYS A 291 -16.80 20.01 -2.46
C CYS A 291 -16.16 18.84 -3.23
N PHE A 292 -16.25 17.64 -2.69
CA PHE A 292 -15.77 16.45 -3.38
C PHE A 292 -16.92 15.75 -4.07
N TYR A 293 -16.78 15.51 -5.36
CA TYR A 293 -17.81 14.91 -6.23
C TYR A 293 -17.67 13.40 -6.37
N ALA A 294 -16.46 12.89 -6.20
CA ALA A 294 -16.15 11.48 -6.19
C ALA A 294 -14.94 11.20 -5.30
N GLY A 295 -14.76 9.95 -4.89
CA GLY A 295 -13.61 9.53 -4.13
C GLY A 295 -13.43 8.03 -4.18
N GLU A 296 -12.17 7.61 -4.08
CA GLU A 296 -11.73 6.23 -4.11
C GLU A 296 -10.80 5.93 -2.95
N CYS A 297 -11.06 4.81 -2.27
CA CYS A 297 -10.16 4.28 -1.26
C CYS A 297 -9.39 3.11 -1.88
N SER A 298 -8.06 3.16 -1.84
CA SER A 298 -7.16 2.14 -2.36
C SER A 298 -6.08 1.80 -1.33
N GLY A 299 -6.27 0.73 -0.58
CA GLY A 299 -5.42 0.41 0.57
C GLY A 299 -5.56 1.47 1.65
N ASP A 300 -4.45 2.09 2.05
CA ASP A 300 -4.40 3.12 3.09
C ASP A 300 -4.58 4.54 2.55
N THR A 301 -4.74 4.72 1.23
CA THR A 301 -4.87 6.03 0.60
C THR A 301 -6.28 6.30 0.11
N VAL A 302 -6.69 7.55 0.18
CA VAL A 302 -7.96 8.07 -0.33
C VAL A 302 -7.66 9.14 -1.37
N THR A 303 -8.26 9.00 -2.55
CA THR A 303 -8.22 10.00 -3.62
C THR A 303 -9.58 10.66 -3.72
N LEU A 304 -9.63 11.98 -3.63
CA LEU A 304 -10.84 12.79 -3.66
C LEU A 304 -10.81 13.71 -4.89
N TYR A 305 -11.90 13.73 -5.64
CA TYR A 305 -12.03 14.49 -6.89
C TYR A 305 -12.91 15.72 -6.69
N TYR A 306 -12.46 16.88 -7.20
CA TYR A 306 -13.16 18.14 -7.07
C TYR A 306 -12.96 19.04 -8.29
N GLN A 307 -13.79 20.09 -8.41
CA GLN A 307 -13.68 21.13 -9.41
C GLN A 307 -13.26 22.44 -8.72
N PRO A 308 -12.02 22.91 -8.92
CA PRO A 308 -11.49 24.07 -8.23
C PRO A 308 -12.34 25.33 -8.37
N GLU A 309 -12.74 25.66 -9.58
CA GLU A 309 -13.52 26.89 -9.87
C GLU A 309 -14.89 26.91 -9.19
N GLN A 310 -15.57 25.77 -9.13
CA GLN A 310 -16.88 25.67 -8.49
C GLN A 310 -16.83 25.72 -6.97
N CYS A 311 -15.65 25.37 -6.41
CA CYS A 311 -15.42 25.35 -4.96
C CYS A 311 -14.77 26.64 -4.45
N GLY A 312 -14.52 27.63 -5.29
CA GLY A 312 -13.80 28.85 -4.90
C GLY A 312 -12.33 28.61 -4.55
N VAL A 313 -11.77 27.46 -4.93
CA VAL A 313 -10.36 27.17 -4.82
C VAL A 313 -9.69 27.60 -6.11
N TYR A 314 -8.86 28.62 -6.05
CA TYR A 314 -8.12 29.11 -7.21
C TYR A 314 -6.85 28.30 -7.36
N LEU A 315 -6.83 27.36 -8.31
CA LEU A 315 -5.58 26.77 -8.78
C LEU A 315 -4.88 27.76 -9.70
N VAL A 316 -3.71 28.21 -9.28
CA VAL A 316 -2.94 29.26 -10.01
C VAL A 316 -2.64 28.87 -11.44
N ASP A 317 -2.39 27.59 -11.70
CA ASP A 317 -2.03 27.08 -13.03
C ASP A 317 -3.22 26.96 -14.00
N THR A 318 -4.46 27.15 -13.54
CA THR A 318 -5.67 26.97 -14.36
C THR A 318 -6.43 28.27 -14.61
N ALA A 319 -6.01 29.36 -13.99
CA ALA A 319 -6.68 30.65 -14.11
C ALA A 319 -6.70 31.13 -15.59
N GLY A 320 -7.89 31.09 -16.21
CA GLY A 320 -8.12 31.65 -17.54
C GLY A 320 -8.18 30.64 -18.69
N SER A 321 -8.15 29.33 -18.46
CA SER A 321 -8.22 28.33 -19.53
C SER A 321 -9.60 28.24 -20.20
N GLY A 322 -10.67 28.64 -19.51
CA GLY A 322 -12.07 28.53 -20.02
C GLY A 322 -12.54 27.08 -20.18
N GLU A 323 -11.72 26.09 -19.82
CA GLU A 323 -12.05 24.67 -19.83
C GLU A 323 -12.47 24.20 -18.44
N GLU A 324 -13.34 23.19 -18.39
CA GLU A 324 -13.74 22.54 -17.14
C GLU A 324 -12.56 21.78 -16.54
N VAL A 325 -11.97 22.32 -15.48
CA VAL A 325 -10.80 21.74 -14.82
C VAL A 325 -11.25 20.84 -13.68
N TRP A 326 -10.72 19.63 -13.67
CA TRP A 326 -10.83 18.68 -12.57
C TRP A 326 -9.49 18.53 -11.85
N ALA A 327 -9.58 18.41 -10.55
CA ALA A 327 -8.42 18.12 -9.71
C ALA A 327 -8.71 16.96 -8.77
N LYS A 328 -7.65 16.34 -8.30
CA LYS A 328 -7.69 15.27 -7.31
C LYS A 328 -6.67 15.54 -6.21
N VAL A 329 -7.09 15.39 -4.98
CA VAL A 329 -6.19 15.35 -3.83
C VAL A 329 -6.10 13.92 -3.32
N THR A 330 -4.88 13.46 -3.04
CA THR A 330 -4.64 12.16 -2.43
C THR A 330 -4.22 12.37 -0.98
N VAL A 331 -4.90 11.69 -0.08
CA VAL A 331 -4.66 11.76 1.36
C VAL A 331 -4.47 10.38 1.97
N GLU A 332 -3.78 10.31 3.08
CA GLU A 332 -3.62 9.12 3.92
C GLU A 332 -4.25 9.40 5.28
N PRO A 333 -5.39 8.77 5.63
CA PRO A 333 -5.97 8.86 6.96
C PRO A 333 -5.02 8.31 8.02
N GLN A 334 -4.80 9.06 9.07
CA GLN A 334 -3.91 8.67 10.16
C GLN A 334 -4.71 8.04 11.32
N PRO A 335 -4.08 7.17 12.14
CA PRO A 335 -4.76 6.51 13.26
C PRO A 335 -5.32 7.47 14.32
N ASP A 336 -4.81 8.68 14.39
CA ASP A 336 -5.27 9.76 15.29
C ASP A 336 -6.46 10.56 14.76
N GLY A 337 -6.96 10.20 13.57
CA GLY A 337 -8.06 10.87 12.87
C GLY A 337 -7.64 12.06 12.01
N ASN A 338 -6.36 12.40 11.97
CA ASN A 338 -5.83 13.43 11.06
C ASN A 338 -5.70 12.89 9.62
N LEU A 339 -5.53 13.81 8.67
CA LEU A 339 -5.25 13.49 7.28
C LEU A 339 -3.82 13.92 6.93
N ARG A 340 -3.08 13.07 6.26
CA ARG A 340 -1.82 13.43 5.63
C ARG A 340 -2.05 13.63 4.13
N ILE A 341 -1.76 14.80 3.62
CA ILE A 341 -1.87 15.12 2.19
C ILE A 341 -0.62 14.62 1.48
N LEU A 342 -0.81 13.84 0.42
CA LEU A 342 0.28 13.26 -0.36
C LEU A 342 0.49 13.99 -1.70
N SER A 343 -0.57 14.44 -2.33
CA SER A 343 -0.50 15.15 -3.61
C SER A 343 -1.79 15.92 -3.89
N ASN A 344 -1.72 16.96 -4.72
CA ASN A 344 -2.85 17.66 -5.31
C ASN A 344 -2.56 17.90 -6.79
N GLN A 345 -3.31 17.27 -7.69
CA GLN A 345 -2.98 17.20 -9.12
C GLN A 345 -4.19 17.51 -9.99
N ILE A 346 -3.95 18.16 -11.12
CA ILE A 346 -4.95 18.27 -12.19
C ILE A 346 -5.18 16.88 -12.78
N CYS A 347 -6.42 16.56 -13.07
CA CYS A 347 -6.80 15.28 -13.67
C CYS A 347 -7.91 15.48 -14.73
N GLY A 348 -8.20 14.41 -15.48
CA GLY A 348 -9.42 14.36 -16.28
C GLY A 348 -10.65 14.16 -15.39
N ARG A 349 -11.82 14.41 -15.94
CA ARG A 349 -13.11 14.13 -15.30
C ARG A 349 -13.16 12.64 -14.93
N PRO A 350 -13.47 12.28 -13.67
CA PRO A 350 -13.58 10.88 -13.28
C PRO A 350 -14.81 10.23 -13.97
N ASP A 351 -14.58 9.04 -14.55
CA ASP A 351 -15.62 8.32 -15.31
C ASP A 351 -16.82 7.91 -14.43
N ASP A 352 -16.59 7.65 -13.15
CA ASP A 352 -17.61 7.18 -12.20
C ASP A 352 -18.64 8.25 -11.79
N LEU A 353 -18.40 9.52 -12.10
CA LEU A 353 -19.37 10.60 -11.85
C LEU A 353 -20.64 10.48 -12.67
N LEU A 354 -20.61 9.75 -13.78
CA LEU A 354 -21.76 9.55 -14.65
C LEU A 354 -22.84 8.63 -14.06
N GLY A 355 -22.56 7.96 -12.93
CA GLY A 355 -23.44 6.98 -12.29
C GLY A 355 -24.16 7.42 -11.02
N VAL A 356 -23.80 8.55 -10.41
CA VAL A 356 -24.34 8.98 -9.10
C VAL A 356 -25.01 10.35 -9.16
N THR A 357 -25.87 10.55 -10.12
CA THR A 357 -26.88 11.62 -10.00
C THR A 357 -28.11 11.06 -9.28
N ARG A 358 -28.10 11.01 -7.94
CA ARG A 358 -29.35 10.93 -7.23
C ARG A 358 -29.86 12.37 -6.94
N PRO A 359 -31.14 12.64 -7.08
CA PRO A 359 -31.68 13.91 -6.60
C PRO A 359 -31.43 14.05 -5.10
N LEU A 360 -30.96 15.22 -4.67
CA LEU A 360 -30.81 15.52 -3.25
C LEU A 360 -32.18 15.34 -2.56
N THR A 361 -32.16 14.77 -1.35
CA THR A 361 -33.37 14.73 -0.52
C THR A 361 -33.73 16.16 -0.08
N GLY A 362 -34.99 16.38 0.30
CA GLY A 362 -35.42 17.70 0.75
C GLY A 362 -34.62 18.25 1.95
N GLU A 363 -34.12 17.36 2.80
CA GLU A 363 -33.27 17.73 3.95
C GLU A 363 -31.84 18.11 3.50
N GLU A 364 -31.26 17.39 2.56
CA GLU A 364 -29.95 17.72 1.98
C GLU A 364 -30.00 19.03 1.20
N LEU A 365 -31.09 19.28 0.46
CA LEU A 365 -31.32 20.54 -0.26
C LEU A 365 -31.48 21.70 0.74
N ALA A 366 -32.22 21.49 1.84
CA ALA A 366 -32.37 22.49 2.89
C ALA A 366 -31.05 22.80 3.59
N PHE A 367 -30.24 21.78 3.89
CA PHE A 367 -28.91 21.94 4.44
C PHE A 367 -28.00 22.72 3.49
N PHE A 368 -27.94 22.36 2.22
CA PHE A 368 -27.17 23.07 1.19
C PHE A 368 -27.61 24.54 1.09
N ASN A 369 -28.89 24.80 1.06
CA ASN A 369 -29.42 26.18 0.96
C ASN A 369 -29.14 26.99 2.23
N THR A 370 -29.09 26.36 3.40
CA THR A 370 -28.90 27.08 4.68
C THR A 370 -27.43 27.38 4.93
N GLU A 371 -26.52 26.47 4.63
CA GLU A 371 -25.10 26.61 4.94
C GLU A 371 -24.31 27.34 3.84
N PHE A 372 -24.67 27.14 2.57
CA PHE A 372 -23.88 27.69 1.44
C PHE A 372 -24.45 28.98 0.83
N PHE A 373 -25.73 29.32 1.07
CA PHE A 373 -26.34 30.51 0.48
C PHE A 373 -26.71 31.59 1.50
N ASN A 374 -26.30 31.46 2.74
CA ASN A 374 -26.61 32.46 3.80
C ASN A 374 -25.86 33.81 3.63
N HIS A 375 -25.12 34.03 2.56
CA HIS A 375 -24.42 35.29 2.31
C HIS A 375 -25.12 36.21 1.26
N ASP A 376 -26.18 35.75 0.57
CA ASP A 376 -26.99 36.57 -0.31
C ASP A 376 -28.40 36.73 0.28
N THR A 377 -28.51 37.24 1.48
CA THR A 377 -29.78 37.83 1.90
C THR A 377 -29.84 39.25 1.36
N ASP A 378 -30.70 39.46 0.37
CA ASP A 378 -31.16 40.80 0.03
C ASP A 378 -31.62 41.53 1.29
N VAL A 379 -31.55 42.87 1.26
CA VAL A 379 -31.93 43.80 2.33
C VAL A 379 -33.33 43.54 2.88
N ASP A 380 -34.14 42.75 2.21
CA ASP A 380 -35.53 42.40 2.56
C ASP A 380 -35.69 40.98 3.14
N GLY A 381 -34.60 40.23 3.40
CA GLY A 381 -34.67 38.91 4.05
C GLY A 381 -35.29 37.79 3.19
N VAL A 382 -35.40 37.97 1.87
CA VAL A 382 -35.93 36.98 0.93
C VAL A 382 -34.80 36.28 0.26
N VAL A 383 -34.64 34.97 0.51
CA VAL A 383 -33.67 34.10 -0.19
C VAL A 383 -34.12 33.97 -1.65
N ARG A 384 -33.39 34.57 -2.56
CA ARG A 384 -33.59 34.38 -4.01
C ARG A 384 -32.59 33.40 -4.54
N ALA A 385 -33.05 32.33 -5.18
CA ALA A 385 -32.20 31.40 -5.89
C ALA A 385 -31.37 32.15 -6.94
N ASN A 386 -30.05 31.96 -6.89
CA ASN A 386 -29.12 32.53 -7.85
C ASN A 386 -29.48 31.98 -9.26
N PRO A 387 -29.81 32.81 -10.26
CA PRO A 387 -30.20 32.35 -11.58
C PRO A 387 -29.07 31.65 -12.38
N HIS A 388 -27.86 31.67 -11.89
CA HIS A 388 -26.72 30.94 -12.49
C HIS A 388 -26.60 29.48 -12.02
N ASN A 389 -27.38 29.02 -11.04
CA ASN A 389 -27.41 27.62 -10.61
C ASN A 389 -28.39 26.82 -11.52
N GLN A 390 -28.06 26.65 -12.81
CA GLN A 390 -28.82 25.79 -13.74
C GLN A 390 -28.66 24.29 -13.49
N PHE A 391 -27.96 23.85 -12.43
CA PHE A 391 -27.70 22.46 -12.15
C PHE A 391 -28.65 21.80 -11.15
N LEU A 392 -29.72 22.48 -10.72
CA LEU A 392 -30.68 21.96 -9.74
C LEU A 392 -32.11 21.78 -10.33
N THR A 393 -32.24 21.47 -11.61
CA THR A 393 -33.50 20.98 -12.17
C THR A 393 -33.34 19.62 -12.81
#